data_ca392901428c71376d592da3a3843bb2
#
_entry.id   ca392901428c71376d592da3a3843bb2
#
_cell.length_a   1.000
_cell.length_b   1.000
_cell.length_c   1.000
_cell.angle_alpha   90.00
_cell.angle_beta   90.00
_cell.angle_gamma   90.00
#
_symmetry.space_group_name_H-M   'P 1'
#
loop_
_entity.id
_entity.type
_entity.pdbx_description
1 polymer ?
#
loop_
_entity_poly.entity_id
_entity_poly.type
_entity_poly.pdbx_seq_one_letter_code
_entity_poly.pdbx_strand_id
1 'polypeptide(L)'
;RLNGISVLLLDDDIRQLRITGEMLKRLGADCTLCTTSRELIARIREKSYDVLLTDIQMPEMDGFSILELLRSSNIDCANTIPVIALTARVDDDENYLSCGFAGCIRKPFSIDRLFAGISGIIGTVKERIWKPDLSLLFAGEDNHEEMLRIFVDESRKELSRLHDALHRNDRQALWEILHKNLPLWETVNLDYPMETLHEIVTTDPDKWQEKQLKEIYRIEQAASKLVIHVEKMQEEAHEKNN
;
A
#
# COMPACT_ATOMS: atom_id res chain seq x y z
N ARG A 1 -8.41 -15.16 -10.80
CA ARG A 1 -9.30 -15.38 -9.63
C ARG A 1 -8.87 -14.48 -8.48
N LEU A 2 -9.85 -14.10 -7.63
CA LEU A 2 -9.62 -13.23 -6.46
C LEU A 2 -9.49 -14.05 -5.16
N ASN A 3 -8.84 -15.22 -5.23
CA ASN A 3 -8.69 -16.09 -4.07
C ASN A 3 -7.91 -15.40 -2.95
N GLY A 4 -8.44 -15.43 -1.73
CA GLY A 4 -7.85 -14.79 -0.56
C GLY A 4 -7.96 -13.26 -0.54
N ILE A 5 -8.81 -12.68 -1.37
CA ILE A 5 -9.12 -11.24 -1.38
C ILE A 5 -10.42 -11.01 -0.62
N SER A 6 -10.35 -10.15 0.40
CA SER A 6 -11.50 -9.70 1.18
C SER A 6 -12.08 -8.43 0.58
N VAL A 7 -13.30 -8.51 0.07
CA VAL A 7 -14.01 -7.40 -0.58
C VAL A 7 -15.16 -6.94 0.30
N LEU A 8 -15.24 -5.64 0.56
CA LEU A 8 -16.39 -5.00 1.16
C LEU A 8 -17.21 -4.36 0.04
N LEU A 9 -18.51 -4.63 -0.02
CA LEU A 9 -19.39 -4.12 -1.08
C LEU A 9 -20.54 -3.34 -0.45
N LEU A 10 -20.72 -2.10 -0.88
CA LEU A 10 -21.79 -1.20 -0.46
C LEU A 10 -22.67 -0.81 -1.65
N ASP A 11 -23.94 -1.13 -1.58
CA ASP A 11 -24.96 -0.74 -2.54
C ASP A 11 -26.34 -0.77 -1.85
N ASP A 12 -27.12 0.28 -1.94
CA ASP A 12 -28.44 0.39 -1.30
C ASP A 12 -29.51 -0.46 -2.03
N ASP A 13 -29.32 -0.78 -3.32
CA ASP A 13 -30.17 -1.73 -4.03
C ASP A 13 -29.75 -3.18 -3.72
N ILE A 14 -30.53 -3.85 -2.87
CA ILE A 14 -30.27 -5.22 -2.43
C ILE A 14 -30.16 -6.24 -3.58
N ARG A 15 -30.78 -5.97 -4.73
CA ARG A 15 -30.71 -6.83 -5.93
C ARG A 15 -29.36 -6.68 -6.59
N GLN A 16 -28.89 -5.45 -6.80
CA GLN A 16 -27.55 -5.16 -7.33
C GLN A 16 -26.48 -5.70 -6.41
N LEU A 17 -26.63 -5.46 -5.10
CA LEU A 17 -25.74 -5.96 -4.07
C LEU A 17 -25.57 -7.49 -4.13
N ARG A 18 -26.68 -8.23 -4.25
CA ARG A 18 -26.64 -9.70 -4.35
C ARG A 18 -26.02 -10.18 -5.66
N ILE A 19 -26.36 -9.57 -6.80
CA ILE A 19 -25.80 -9.94 -8.10
C ILE A 19 -24.29 -9.73 -8.11
N THR A 20 -23.83 -8.58 -7.67
CA THR A 20 -22.39 -8.26 -7.59
C THR A 20 -21.67 -9.16 -6.59
N GLY A 21 -22.28 -9.42 -5.43
CA GLY A 21 -21.77 -10.36 -4.44
C GLY A 21 -21.59 -11.78 -4.96
N GLU A 22 -22.56 -12.29 -5.75
CA GLU A 22 -22.44 -13.61 -6.40
C GLU A 22 -21.35 -13.64 -7.47
N MET A 23 -21.16 -12.56 -8.23
CA MET A 23 -20.04 -12.44 -9.16
C MET A 23 -18.70 -12.51 -8.43
N LEU A 24 -18.55 -11.78 -7.30
CA LEU A 24 -17.34 -11.78 -6.48
C LEU A 24 -17.03 -13.16 -5.90
N LYS A 25 -18.03 -13.87 -5.39
CA LYS A 25 -17.88 -15.25 -4.90
C LYS A 25 -17.44 -16.21 -6.01
N ARG A 26 -18.00 -16.10 -7.23
CA ARG A 26 -17.56 -16.90 -8.39
C ARG A 26 -16.12 -16.62 -8.78
N LEU A 27 -15.63 -15.40 -8.54
CA LEU A 27 -14.24 -15.02 -8.71
C LEU A 27 -13.34 -15.53 -7.57
N GLY A 28 -13.91 -16.07 -6.48
CA GLY A 28 -13.18 -16.63 -5.34
C GLY A 28 -12.87 -15.62 -4.24
N ALA A 29 -13.50 -14.43 -4.27
CA ALA A 29 -13.32 -13.41 -3.22
C ALA A 29 -14.14 -13.74 -1.96
N ASP A 30 -13.61 -13.38 -0.79
CA ASP A 30 -14.39 -13.26 0.45
C ASP A 30 -15.13 -11.93 0.45
N CYS A 31 -16.46 -11.97 0.28
CA CYS A 31 -17.26 -10.78 0.10
C CYS A 31 -18.20 -10.51 1.27
N THR A 32 -18.09 -9.34 1.88
CA THR A 32 -19.02 -8.82 2.87
C THR A 32 -19.92 -7.76 2.23
N LEU A 33 -21.23 -7.91 2.40
CA LEU A 33 -22.26 -7.06 1.79
C LEU A 33 -22.79 -6.07 2.82
N CYS A 34 -22.94 -4.80 2.45
CA CYS A 34 -23.53 -3.73 3.24
C CYS A 34 -24.57 -2.97 2.42
N THR A 35 -25.69 -2.62 3.03
CA THR A 35 -26.74 -1.81 2.42
C THR A 35 -26.72 -0.36 2.90
N THR A 36 -26.01 -0.08 3.99
CA THR A 36 -25.93 1.24 4.61
C THR A 36 -24.50 1.60 5.00
N SER A 37 -24.22 2.91 5.08
CA SER A 37 -22.96 3.44 5.60
C SER A 37 -22.67 3.01 7.04
N ARG A 38 -23.71 2.84 7.85
CA ARG A 38 -23.59 2.37 9.24
C ARG A 38 -23.07 0.93 9.29
N GLU A 39 -23.61 0.04 8.47
CA GLU A 39 -23.13 -1.34 8.34
C GLU A 39 -21.67 -1.35 7.85
N LEU A 40 -21.35 -0.55 6.84
CA LEU A 40 -20.00 -0.40 6.31
C LEU A 40 -19.00 -0.09 7.44
N ILE A 41 -19.27 0.94 8.23
CA ILE A 41 -18.38 1.37 9.32
C ILE A 41 -18.26 0.29 10.40
N ALA A 42 -19.36 -0.40 10.74
CA ALA A 42 -19.32 -1.52 11.68
C ALA A 42 -18.38 -2.63 11.18
N ARG A 43 -18.47 -3.00 9.89
CA ARG A 43 -17.63 -4.06 9.29
C ARG A 43 -16.16 -3.70 9.21
N ILE A 44 -15.83 -2.44 8.86
CA ILE A 44 -14.43 -1.97 8.81
C ILE A 44 -13.78 -1.97 10.20
N ARG A 45 -14.57 -1.77 11.29
CA ARG A 45 -14.07 -1.87 12.66
C ARG A 45 -13.83 -3.30 13.12
N GLU A 46 -14.55 -4.27 12.56
CA GLU A 46 -14.44 -5.69 12.93
C GLU A 46 -13.24 -6.37 12.29
N LYS A 47 -12.96 -6.06 11.01
CA LYS A 47 -11.83 -6.65 10.25
C LYS A 47 -11.35 -5.74 9.14
N SER A 48 -10.13 -5.97 8.69
CA SER A 48 -9.58 -5.29 7.51
C SER A 48 -10.08 -5.93 6.21
N TYR A 49 -10.16 -5.12 5.16
CA TYR A 49 -10.53 -5.53 3.80
C TYR A 49 -9.48 -5.07 2.81
N ASP A 50 -9.30 -5.83 1.72
CA ASP A 50 -8.35 -5.49 0.66
C ASP A 50 -8.88 -4.39 -0.26
N VAL A 51 -10.20 -4.29 -0.41
CA VAL A 51 -10.85 -3.28 -1.28
C VAL A 51 -12.30 -3.06 -0.86
N LEU A 52 -12.75 -1.82 -1.01
CA LEU A 52 -14.16 -1.43 -0.95
C LEU A 52 -14.68 -1.14 -2.36
N LEU A 53 -15.79 -1.77 -2.72
CA LEU A 53 -16.62 -1.38 -3.86
C LEU A 53 -17.84 -0.61 -3.33
N THR A 54 -18.09 0.57 -3.83
CA THR A 54 -19.25 1.37 -3.42
C THR A 54 -20.03 1.88 -4.62
N ASP A 55 -21.36 1.75 -4.57
CA ASP A 55 -22.19 2.53 -5.48
C ASP A 55 -21.99 4.01 -5.23
N ILE A 56 -22.04 4.80 -6.30
CA ILE A 56 -21.94 6.26 -6.22
C ILE A 56 -23.30 6.89 -5.92
N GLN A 57 -24.37 6.35 -6.50
CA GLN A 57 -25.71 6.94 -6.40
C GLN A 57 -26.54 6.23 -5.33
N MET A 58 -26.41 6.67 -4.08
CA MET A 58 -27.20 6.18 -2.96
C MET A 58 -27.97 7.32 -2.29
N PRO A 59 -29.21 7.11 -1.82
CA PRO A 59 -30.07 8.19 -1.32
C PRO A 59 -29.59 8.88 -0.04
N GLU A 60 -29.02 8.12 0.90
CA GLU A 60 -28.66 8.65 2.23
C GLU A 60 -27.26 9.28 2.24
N MET A 61 -26.31 8.65 1.57
CA MET A 61 -24.91 9.06 1.51
C MET A 61 -24.29 8.54 0.22
N ASP A 62 -23.87 9.42 -0.64
CA ASP A 62 -23.26 9.03 -1.91
C ASP A 62 -21.84 8.46 -1.75
N GLY A 63 -21.32 7.83 -2.79
CA GLY A 63 -20.00 7.21 -2.74
C GLY A 63 -18.86 8.19 -2.46
N PHE A 64 -18.99 9.47 -2.83
CA PHE A 64 -17.99 10.50 -2.52
C PHE A 64 -17.96 10.83 -1.03
N SER A 65 -19.13 10.97 -0.41
CA SER A 65 -19.27 11.18 1.03
C SER A 65 -18.75 9.98 1.83
N ILE A 66 -18.95 8.74 1.33
CA ILE A 66 -18.35 7.55 1.91
C ILE A 66 -16.82 7.62 1.86
N LEU A 67 -16.25 7.99 0.72
CA LEU A 67 -14.80 8.13 0.57
C LEU A 67 -14.25 9.18 1.54
N GLU A 68 -14.87 10.34 1.64
CA GLU A 68 -14.47 11.41 2.56
C GLU A 68 -14.54 10.95 4.02
N LEU A 69 -15.63 10.28 4.41
CA LEU A 69 -15.80 9.71 5.74
C LEU A 69 -14.67 8.73 6.08
N LEU A 70 -14.29 7.84 5.15
CA LEU A 70 -13.22 6.89 5.36
C LEU A 70 -11.85 7.57 5.49
N ARG A 71 -11.55 8.55 4.64
CA ARG A 71 -10.26 9.29 4.64
C ARG A 71 -10.09 10.16 5.89
N SER A 72 -11.17 10.66 6.46
CA SER A 72 -11.17 11.46 7.70
C SER A 72 -11.30 10.62 8.98
N SER A 73 -11.52 9.31 8.86
CA SER A 73 -11.75 8.45 10.02
C SER A 73 -10.44 8.11 10.75
N ASN A 74 -10.53 7.96 12.08
CA ASN A 74 -9.43 7.44 12.93
C ASN A 74 -9.45 5.89 13.04
N ILE A 75 -10.16 5.21 12.13
CA ILE A 75 -10.21 3.75 12.10
C ILE A 75 -9.00 3.25 11.32
N ASP A 76 -8.17 2.44 11.97
CA ASP A 76 -7.05 1.76 11.31
C ASP A 76 -7.54 1.04 10.06
N CYS A 77 -6.83 1.15 8.96
CA CYS A 77 -7.15 0.62 7.64
C CYS A 77 -8.26 1.36 6.85
N ALA A 78 -9.18 2.10 7.47
CA ALA A 78 -10.25 2.78 6.75
C ALA A 78 -9.73 3.92 5.88
N ASN A 79 -8.74 4.66 6.36
CA ASN A 79 -8.14 5.78 5.64
C ASN A 79 -7.24 5.36 4.46
N THR A 80 -6.82 4.10 4.40
CA THR A 80 -5.91 3.57 3.37
C THR A 80 -6.55 2.54 2.44
N ILE A 81 -7.75 2.02 2.79
CA ILE A 81 -8.44 1.04 1.95
C ILE A 81 -8.67 1.61 0.53
N PRO A 82 -8.29 0.88 -0.53
CA PRO A 82 -8.63 1.29 -1.90
C PRO A 82 -10.14 1.22 -2.10
N VAL A 83 -10.72 2.31 -2.60
CA VAL A 83 -12.15 2.43 -2.88
C VAL A 83 -12.36 2.49 -4.38
N ILE A 84 -13.17 1.57 -4.91
CA ILE A 84 -13.58 1.53 -6.31
C ILE A 84 -15.02 2.02 -6.42
N ALA A 85 -15.26 3.00 -7.26
CA ALA A 85 -16.58 3.50 -7.58
C ALA A 85 -17.31 2.55 -8.53
N LEU A 86 -18.54 2.17 -8.20
CA LEU A 86 -19.48 1.54 -9.12
C LEU A 86 -20.43 2.62 -9.63
N THR A 87 -20.41 2.92 -10.93
CA THR A 87 -21.12 4.08 -11.50
C THR A 87 -21.84 3.75 -12.78
N ALA A 88 -23.01 4.38 -12.99
CA ALA A 88 -23.74 4.35 -14.28
C ALA A 88 -23.31 5.50 -15.22
N ARG A 89 -22.52 6.47 -14.76
CA ARG A 89 -22.09 7.64 -15.55
C ARG A 89 -20.96 7.30 -16.51
N VAL A 90 -20.97 7.92 -17.70
CA VAL A 90 -20.06 7.58 -18.81
C VAL A 90 -18.83 8.52 -18.84
N ASP A 91 -18.88 9.69 -18.23
CA ASP A 91 -17.99 10.80 -18.62
C ASP A 91 -16.87 11.17 -17.62
N ASP A 92 -16.59 10.35 -16.58
CA ASP A 92 -15.80 10.85 -15.45
C ASP A 92 -14.73 9.92 -14.86
N ASP A 93 -14.08 9.04 -15.63
CA ASP A 93 -13.04 8.16 -15.07
C ASP A 93 -11.89 8.95 -14.42
N GLU A 94 -11.44 10.06 -15.05
CA GLU A 94 -10.40 10.94 -14.51
C GLU A 94 -10.86 11.71 -13.26
N ASN A 95 -12.15 12.02 -13.17
CA ASN A 95 -12.73 12.71 -12.03
C ASN A 95 -12.75 11.82 -10.78
N TYR A 96 -13.08 10.53 -10.91
CA TYR A 96 -13.05 9.59 -9.77
C TYR A 96 -11.63 9.45 -9.19
N LEU A 97 -10.62 9.32 -10.03
CA LEU A 97 -9.23 9.24 -9.58
C LEU A 97 -8.77 10.54 -8.90
N SER A 98 -9.12 11.70 -9.44
CA SER A 98 -8.78 13.01 -8.85
C SER A 98 -9.45 13.24 -7.49
N CYS A 99 -10.63 12.65 -7.27
CA CYS A 99 -11.33 12.69 -5.98
C CYS A 99 -10.79 11.69 -4.94
N GLY A 100 -9.84 10.81 -5.32
CA GLY A 100 -9.19 9.86 -4.40
C GLY A 100 -9.75 8.45 -4.42
N PHE A 101 -10.64 8.11 -5.37
CA PHE A 101 -10.96 6.72 -5.66
C PHE A 101 -9.75 6.01 -6.27
N ALA A 102 -9.60 4.73 -5.99
CA ALA A 102 -8.55 3.91 -6.60
C ALA A 102 -8.86 3.54 -8.06
N GLY A 103 -10.14 3.60 -8.44
CA GLY A 103 -10.63 3.36 -9.79
C GLY A 103 -12.14 3.41 -9.87
N CYS A 104 -12.67 3.17 -11.07
CA CYS A 104 -14.10 3.05 -11.26
C CYS A 104 -14.46 1.86 -12.17
N ILE A 105 -15.64 1.28 -11.94
CA ILE A 105 -16.22 0.22 -12.75
C ILE A 105 -17.60 0.67 -13.18
N ARG A 106 -17.83 0.73 -14.50
CA ARG A 106 -19.09 1.23 -15.06
C ARG A 106 -20.17 0.15 -15.08
N LYS A 107 -21.33 0.49 -14.57
CA LYS A 107 -22.56 -0.33 -14.66
C LYS A 107 -23.21 -0.12 -16.05
N PRO A 108 -23.74 -1.18 -16.72
CA PRO A 108 -23.64 -2.59 -16.33
C PRO A 108 -22.26 -3.18 -16.62
N PHE A 109 -21.78 -4.08 -15.79
CA PHE A 109 -20.48 -4.74 -15.95
C PHE A 109 -20.63 -6.26 -16.01
N SER A 110 -19.72 -6.90 -16.74
CA SER A 110 -19.54 -8.35 -16.74
C SER A 110 -18.64 -8.80 -15.59
N ILE A 111 -18.65 -10.09 -15.29
CA ILE A 111 -17.75 -10.71 -14.31
C ILE A 111 -16.26 -10.47 -14.66
N ASP A 112 -15.91 -10.48 -15.97
CA ASP A 112 -14.55 -10.22 -16.43
C ASP A 112 -14.13 -8.76 -16.20
N ARG A 113 -15.05 -7.82 -16.41
CA ARG A 113 -14.77 -6.40 -16.15
C ARG A 113 -14.65 -6.12 -14.66
N LEU A 114 -15.49 -6.75 -13.84
CA LEU A 114 -15.37 -6.69 -12.38
C LEU A 114 -14.02 -7.25 -11.92
N PHE A 115 -13.62 -8.41 -12.44
CA PHE A 115 -12.32 -9.01 -12.17
C PHE A 115 -11.15 -8.10 -12.58
N ALA A 116 -11.16 -7.58 -13.81
CA ALA A 116 -10.10 -6.71 -14.31
C ALA A 116 -9.96 -5.42 -13.49
N GLY A 117 -11.08 -4.77 -13.15
CA GLY A 117 -11.09 -3.56 -12.32
C GLY A 117 -10.52 -3.79 -10.92
N ILE A 118 -10.92 -4.88 -10.27
CA ILE A 118 -10.41 -5.22 -8.93
C ILE A 118 -8.96 -5.68 -9.00
N SER A 119 -8.60 -6.57 -9.92
CA SER A 119 -7.25 -7.12 -10.06
C SER A 119 -6.21 -6.05 -10.38
N GLY A 120 -6.55 -5.09 -11.24
CA GLY A 120 -5.67 -3.98 -11.57
C GLY A 120 -5.33 -3.13 -10.36
N ILE A 121 -6.29 -2.92 -9.45
CA ILE A 121 -6.09 -2.13 -8.24
C ILE A 121 -5.40 -2.96 -7.15
N ILE A 122 -5.86 -4.19 -6.91
CA ILE A 122 -5.25 -5.07 -5.90
C ILE A 122 -3.85 -5.52 -6.33
N GLY A 123 -3.60 -5.75 -7.63
CA GLY A 123 -2.25 -5.99 -8.16
C GLY A 123 -1.32 -4.85 -7.79
N THR A 124 -1.71 -3.62 -8.07
CA THR A 124 -0.97 -2.42 -7.66
C THR A 124 -0.93 -2.21 -6.15
N VAL A 125 -1.92 -2.68 -5.39
CA VAL A 125 -1.96 -2.60 -3.92
C VAL A 125 -1.23 -3.77 -3.27
N LYS A 126 -1.29 -4.99 -3.82
CA LYS A 126 -0.46 -6.12 -3.35
C LYS A 126 1.01 -5.94 -3.66
N GLU A 127 1.33 -5.28 -4.76
CA GLU A 127 2.67 -4.73 -4.99
C GLU A 127 2.99 -3.62 -3.98
N ARG A 128 1.98 -2.98 -3.36
CA ARG A 128 2.10 -1.98 -2.29
C ARG A 128 2.00 -2.53 -0.87
N ILE A 129 1.56 -3.78 -0.65
CA ILE A 129 1.80 -4.49 0.61
C ILE A 129 3.22 -5.07 0.53
N TRP A 130 4.14 -4.12 0.38
CA TRP A 130 5.54 -4.42 0.46
C TRP A 130 5.85 -5.07 1.81
N LYS A 131 6.56 -6.20 1.75
CA LYS A 131 7.12 -6.86 2.91
C LYS A 131 8.61 -7.01 2.67
N PRO A 132 9.46 -6.58 3.60
CA PRO A 132 10.88 -6.84 3.48
C PRO A 132 11.14 -8.33 3.54
N ASP A 133 12.07 -8.81 2.74
CA ASP A 133 12.59 -10.17 2.87
C ASP A 133 13.79 -10.17 3.82
N LEU A 134 13.56 -10.57 5.05
CA LEU A 134 14.59 -10.64 6.09
C LEU A 134 15.20 -12.03 6.22
N SER A 135 14.79 -13.01 5.39
CA SER A 135 15.20 -14.41 5.50
C SER A 135 16.71 -14.60 5.44
N LEU A 136 17.40 -13.82 4.62
CA LEU A 136 18.85 -13.88 4.50
C LEU A 136 19.60 -13.27 5.69
N LEU A 137 18.97 -12.35 6.44
CA LEU A 137 19.56 -11.80 7.66
C LEU A 137 19.60 -12.84 8.78
N PHE A 138 18.75 -13.85 8.72
CA PHE A 138 18.64 -14.91 9.74
C PHE A 138 19.35 -16.21 9.33
N ALA A 139 19.95 -16.27 8.16
CA ALA A 139 20.59 -17.49 7.66
C ALA A 139 21.79 -17.86 8.52
N GLY A 140 21.63 -18.93 9.30
CA GLY A 140 22.71 -19.48 10.16
C GLY A 140 22.84 -18.88 11.56
N GLU A 141 21.92 -17.99 11.97
CA GLU A 141 21.91 -17.37 13.29
C GLU A 141 20.76 -17.94 14.14
N ASP A 142 21.08 -18.33 15.39
CA ASP A 142 20.07 -18.83 16.34
C ASP A 142 19.35 -17.68 17.07
N ASN A 143 19.90 -16.45 17.05
CA ASN A 143 19.37 -15.29 17.76
C ASN A 143 18.81 -14.23 16.80
N HIS A 144 17.61 -14.49 16.30
CA HIS A 144 16.90 -13.59 15.38
C HIS A 144 16.60 -12.22 16.01
N GLU A 145 16.32 -12.16 17.31
CA GLU A 145 16.01 -10.90 18.01
C GLU A 145 17.22 -9.97 18.04
N GLU A 146 18.40 -10.49 18.31
CA GLU A 146 19.62 -9.69 18.29
C GLU A 146 19.99 -9.19 16.89
N MET A 147 19.79 -10.03 15.88
CA MET A 147 20.02 -9.63 14.47
C MET A 147 19.08 -8.52 14.03
N LEU A 148 17.80 -8.59 14.39
CA LEU A 148 16.84 -7.50 14.12
C LEU A 148 17.27 -6.21 14.82
N ARG A 149 17.72 -6.29 16.07
CA ARG A 149 18.19 -5.11 16.80
C ARG A 149 19.41 -4.46 16.13
N ILE A 150 20.41 -5.26 15.77
CA ILE A 150 21.60 -4.78 15.05
C ILE A 150 21.19 -4.12 13.72
N PHE A 151 20.30 -4.77 12.97
CA PHE A 151 19.80 -4.24 11.70
C PHE A 151 19.13 -2.86 11.88
N VAL A 152 18.25 -2.73 12.87
CA VAL A 152 17.55 -1.47 13.17
C VAL A 152 18.53 -0.38 13.58
N ASP A 153 19.44 -0.69 14.51
CA ASP A 153 20.41 0.28 15.03
C ASP A 153 21.35 0.81 13.92
N GLU A 154 21.87 -0.09 13.08
CA GLU A 154 22.74 0.31 11.96
C GLU A 154 21.96 1.05 10.87
N SER A 155 20.75 0.59 10.53
CA SER A 155 19.92 1.26 9.54
C SER A 155 19.51 2.67 9.99
N ARG A 156 19.22 2.88 11.26
CA ARG A 156 18.94 4.23 11.81
C ARG A 156 20.13 5.18 11.69
N LYS A 157 21.33 4.68 11.95
CA LYS A 157 22.56 5.49 11.79
C LYS A 157 22.75 5.90 10.32
N GLU A 158 22.58 4.97 9.39
CA GLU A 158 22.71 5.25 7.96
C GLU A 158 21.60 6.20 7.47
N LEU A 159 20.36 6.05 7.96
CA LEU A 159 19.27 6.99 7.66
C LEU A 159 19.55 8.40 8.17
N SER A 160 20.08 8.54 9.38
CA SER A 160 20.48 9.86 9.91
C SER A 160 21.55 10.51 9.04
N ARG A 161 22.55 9.73 8.61
CA ARG A 161 23.61 10.22 7.70
C ARG A 161 23.05 10.63 6.33
N LEU A 162 22.11 9.82 5.77
CA LEU A 162 21.45 10.12 4.51
C LEU A 162 20.62 11.40 4.60
N HIS A 163 19.87 11.56 5.68
CA HIS A 163 19.09 12.76 5.98
C HIS A 163 19.98 14.02 6.05
N ASP A 164 21.06 13.94 6.81
CA ASP A 164 22.01 15.04 6.95
C ASP A 164 22.69 15.40 5.62
N ALA A 165 23.07 14.41 4.83
CA ALA A 165 23.66 14.62 3.52
C ALA A 165 22.66 15.25 2.52
N LEU A 166 21.38 14.85 2.55
CA LEU A 166 20.30 15.48 1.78
C LEU A 166 20.15 16.97 2.15
N HIS A 167 20.09 17.28 3.44
CA HIS A 167 19.96 18.66 3.92
C HIS A 167 21.14 19.55 3.54
N ARG A 168 22.35 19.00 3.52
CA ARG A 168 23.58 19.73 3.12
C ARG A 168 23.79 19.73 1.62
N ASN A 169 22.97 19.03 0.85
CA ASN A 169 23.16 18.77 -0.58
C ASN A 169 24.57 18.21 -0.90
N ASP A 170 25.07 17.36 -0.01
CA ASP A 170 26.37 16.71 -0.14
C ASP A 170 26.26 15.49 -1.02
N ARG A 171 26.45 15.69 -2.33
CA ARG A 171 26.26 14.66 -3.35
C ARG A 171 27.24 13.49 -3.19
N GLN A 172 28.47 13.76 -2.78
CA GLN A 172 29.46 12.72 -2.58
C GLN A 172 29.09 11.81 -1.42
N ALA A 173 28.68 12.40 -0.27
CA ALA A 173 28.19 11.63 0.88
C ALA A 173 26.92 10.84 0.55
N LEU A 174 25.99 11.42 -0.20
CA LEU A 174 24.79 10.73 -0.68
C LEU A 174 25.17 9.50 -1.52
N TRP A 175 26.07 9.67 -2.47
CA TRP A 175 26.51 8.56 -3.32
C TRP A 175 27.15 7.42 -2.51
N GLU A 176 28.05 7.76 -1.57
CA GLU A 176 28.72 6.77 -0.70
C GLU A 176 27.70 5.96 0.13
N ILE A 177 26.69 6.65 0.71
CA ILE A 177 25.66 6.01 1.51
C ILE A 177 24.78 5.10 0.65
N LEU A 178 24.35 5.56 -0.52
CA LEU A 178 23.53 4.77 -1.44
C LEU A 178 24.30 3.55 -1.94
N HIS A 179 25.55 3.72 -2.35
CA HIS A 179 26.41 2.64 -2.85
C HIS A 179 26.67 1.58 -1.75
N LYS A 180 26.93 2.01 -0.52
CA LYS A 180 27.14 1.11 0.63
C LYS A 180 25.91 0.27 0.96
N ASN A 181 24.70 0.89 0.90
CA ASN A 181 23.47 0.25 1.33
C ASN A 181 22.75 -0.51 0.21
N LEU A 182 23.12 -0.30 -1.05
CA LEU A 182 22.47 -0.94 -2.19
C LEU A 182 22.38 -2.48 -2.04
N PRO A 183 23.45 -3.24 -1.72
CA PRO A 183 23.36 -4.70 -1.60
C PRO A 183 22.40 -5.17 -0.50
N LEU A 184 22.36 -4.43 0.62
CA LEU A 184 21.43 -4.71 1.72
C LEU A 184 19.99 -4.46 1.28
N TRP A 185 19.72 -3.33 0.65
CA TRP A 185 18.39 -2.94 0.20
C TRP A 185 17.84 -3.85 -0.89
N GLU A 186 18.68 -4.38 -1.77
CA GLU A 186 18.31 -5.44 -2.71
C GLU A 186 17.94 -6.73 -1.97
N THR A 187 18.78 -7.15 -1.02
CA THR A 187 18.58 -8.37 -0.25
C THR A 187 17.26 -8.35 0.51
N VAL A 188 16.93 -7.23 1.16
CA VAL A 188 15.72 -7.09 1.96
C VAL A 188 14.49 -6.65 1.16
N ASN A 189 14.61 -6.56 -0.16
CA ASN A 189 13.54 -6.12 -1.05
C ASN A 189 12.97 -4.75 -0.65
N LEU A 190 13.81 -3.70 -0.65
CA LEU A 190 13.38 -2.34 -0.32
C LEU A 190 12.19 -1.91 -1.20
N ASP A 191 11.20 -1.22 -0.61
CA ASP A 191 10.02 -0.69 -1.32
C ASP A 191 10.37 0.49 -2.24
N TYR A 192 11.27 0.21 -3.18
CA TYR A 192 11.75 1.19 -4.17
C TYR A 192 12.21 0.48 -5.44
N PRO A 193 11.99 1.04 -6.65
CA PRO A 193 12.46 0.45 -7.90
C PRO A 193 13.98 0.31 -7.93
N MET A 194 14.49 -0.92 -7.86
CA MET A 194 15.94 -1.19 -7.82
C MET A 194 16.65 -0.72 -9.08
N GLU A 195 16.03 -0.81 -10.26
CA GLU A 195 16.58 -0.29 -11.51
C GLU A 195 16.92 1.22 -11.43
N THR A 196 16.01 2.00 -10.84
CA THR A 196 16.24 3.45 -10.63
C THR A 196 17.35 3.70 -9.61
N LEU A 197 17.42 2.91 -8.54
CA LEU A 197 18.48 3.01 -7.54
C LEU A 197 19.85 2.68 -8.16
N HIS A 198 19.93 1.62 -8.98
CA HIS A 198 21.14 1.27 -9.71
C HIS A 198 21.58 2.39 -10.69
N GLU A 199 20.62 2.99 -11.42
CA GLU A 199 20.90 4.11 -12.31
C GLU A 199 21.53 5.30 -11.55
N ILE A 200 20.97 5.62 -10.36
CA ILE A 200 21.49 6.70 -9.52
C ILE A 200 22.90 6.40 -9.03
N VAL A 201 23.12 5.19 -8.49
CA VAL A 201 24.41 4.77 -7.91
C VAL A 201 25.51 4.63 -8.96
N THR A 202 25.18 4.28 -10.20
CA THR A 202 26.13 4.17 -11.31
C THR A 202 26.41 5.51 -12.00
N THR A 203 25.58 6.53 -11.74
CA THR A 203 25.77 7.86 -12.27
C THR A 203 26.72 8.66 -11.37
N ASP A 204 27.69 9.36 -11.99
CA ASP A 204 28.58 10.28 -11.32
C ASP A 204 27.77 11.34 -10.51
N PRO A 205 27.97 11.46 -9.19
CA PRO A 205 27.19 12.36 -8.36
C PRO A 205 27.27 13.84 -8.78
N ASP A 206 28.36 14.26 -9.41
CA ASP A 206 28.48 15.62 -9.91
C ASP A 206 27.55 15.91 -11.10
N LYS A 207 27.10 14.87 -11.78
CA LYS A 207 26.15 14.95 -12.92
C LYS A 207 24.69 14.83 -12.51
N TRP A 208 24.40 14.58 -11.22
CA TRP A 208 23.02 14.48 -10.76
C TRP A 208 22.29 15.81 -10.97
N GLN A 209 21.07 15.69 -11.47
CA GLN A 209 20.12 16.78 -11.63
C GLN A 209 19.10 16.76 -10.47
N GLU A 210 18.22 17.74 -10.45
CA GLU A 210 17.14 17.84 -9.45
C GLU A 210 16.25 16.59 -9.42
N LYS A 211 16.08 15.90 -10.56
CA LYS A 211 15.34 14.65 -10.66
C LYS A 211 15.95 13.55 -9.78
N GLN A 212 17.28 13.34 -9.85
CA GLN A 212 17.96 12.33 -9.04
C GLN A 212 17.89 12.68 -7.55
N LEU A 213 18.02 13.93 -7.16
CA LEU A 213 17.88 14.35 -5.78
C LEU A 213 16.47 14.08 -5.23
N LYS A 214 15.43 14.30 -6.04
CA LYS A 214 14.05 13.91 -5.67
C LYS A 214 13.89 12.40 -5.51
N GLU A 215 14.53 11.60 -6.34
CA GLU A 215 14.51 10.14 -6.21
C GLU A 215 15.28 9.69 -4.95
N ILE A 216 16.41 10.31 -4.60
CA ILE A 216 17.14 10.00 -3.36
C ILE A 216 16.29 10.29 -2.13
N TYR A 217 15.49 11.37 -2.14
CA TYR A 217 14.52 11.63 -1.08
C TYR A 217 13.46 10.52 -0.96
N ARG A 218 12.99 9.96 -2.07
CA ARG A 218 12.06 8.82 -2.07
C ARG A 218 12.72 7.53 -1.54
N ILE A 219 14.01 7.34 -1.84
CA ILE A 219 14.79 6.22 -1.29
C ILE A 219 14.90 6.36 0.23
N GLU A 220 15.16 7.55 0.76
CA GLU A 220 15.15 7.82 2.20
C GLU A 220 13.81 7.44 2.85
N GLN A 221 12.69 7.82 2.22
CA GLN A 221 11.35 7.46 2.70
C GLN A 221 11.13 5.93 2.71
N ALA A 222 11.56 5.25 1.65
CA ALA A 222 11.44 3.79 1.57
C ALA A 222 12.31 3.09 2.63
N ALA A 223 13.52 3.55 2.84
CA ALA A 223 14.43 3.02 3.86
C ALA A 223 13.91 3.30 5.28
N SER A 224 13.31 4.46 5.53
CA SER A 224 12.64 4.79 6.80
C SER A 224 11.46 3.84 7.07
N LYS A 225 10.65 3.56 6.05
CA LYS A 225 9.54 2.61 6.13
C LYS A 225 10.02 1.19 6.46
N LEU A 226 11.15 0.77 5.89
CA LEU A 226 11.79 -0.52 6.19
C LEU A 226 12.13 -0.63 7.68
N VAL A 227 12.80 0.37 8.23
CA VAL A 227 13.20 0.38 9.65
C VAL A 227 11.97 0.31 10.56
N ILE A 228 10.95 1.14 10.32
CA ILE A 228 9.70 1.14 11.10
C ILE A 228 9.01 -0.23 11.05
N HIS A 229 9.02 -0.89 9.89
CA HIS A 229 8.43 -2.22 9.74
C HIS A 229 9.16 -3.27 10.57
N VAL A 230 10.49 -3.25 10.56
CA VAL A 230 11.31 -4.20 11.34
C VAL A 230 11.17 -3.94 12.85
N GLU A 231 11.06 -2.69 13.29
CA GLU A 231 10.80 -2.33 14.69
C GLU A 231 9.46 -2.90 15.19
N LYS A 232 8.42 -2.78 14.41
CA LYS A 232 7.11 -3.39 14.75
C LYS A 232 7.20 -4.91 14.88
N MET A 233 7.97 -5.56 14.00
CA MET A 233 8.21 -7.01 14.11
C MET A 233 8.94 -7.39 15.41
N GLN A 234 9.89 -6.56 15.89
CA GLN A 234 10.55 -6.77 17.18
C GLN A 234 9.59 -6.65 18.35
N GLU A 235 8.75 -5.60 18.35
CA GLU A 235 7.74 -5.38 19.39
C GLU A 235 6.76 -6.56 19.48
N GLU A 236 6.23 -7.02 18.34
CA GLU A 236 5.33 -8.17 18.27
C GLU A 236 5.98 -9.50 18.70
N ALA A 237 7.28 -9.68 18.43
CA ALA A 237 8.03 -10.86 18.87
C ALA A 237 8.23 -10.87 20.39
N HIS A 238 8.50 -9.70 20.97
CA HIS A 238 8.69 -9.53 22.41
C HIS A 238 7.38 -9.75 23.21
N GLU A 239 6.25 -9.29 22.67
CA GLU A 239 4.92 -9.50 23.29
C GLU A 239 4.49 -10.97 23.29
N LYS A 240 4.91 -11.78 22.31
CA LYS A 240 4.59 -13.22 22.24
C LYS A 240 5.44 -14.09 23.16
N ASN A 241 6.57 -13.58 23.62
CA ASN A 241 7.50 -14.30 24.50
C ASN A 241 7.33 -13.95 26.00
N ASN A 242 6.44 -13.02 26.35
CA ASN A 242 6.01 -12.68 27.70
C ASN A 242 4.60 -13.18 27.98
#